data_0288fba8d8afca78cdb96fab74de4711
#
_entry.id   0288fba8d8afca78cdb96fab74de4711
#
_cell.length_a   1.000
_cell.length_b   1.000
_cell.length_c   1.000
_cell.angle_alpha   90.00
_cell.angle_beta   90.00
_cell.angle_gamma   90.00
#
_symmetry.space_group_name_H-M   'P 1'
#
loop_
_entity.id
_entity.type
_entity.pdbx_description
1 polymer ?
#
loop_
_entity_poly.entity_id
_entity_poly.type
_entity_poly.pdbx_seq_one_letter_code
_entity_poly.pdbx_strand_id
1 'polypeptide(L)'
;LLKELGATRIVTSREMNLQEIKQLHERLDVEIESFVHGALCYCYSGQCLLSSFNGGRSGNRGRCAQPCRMPYDVYDNGEKINNRNNSYALSPKDMCALQILPDVIESGVYSLKIEGRMKNVTYAAMVTHIYRKYVDMYLERGRKGFKVDKQDIDDLSDIYNRGAFTTGYYDSVKGKKMMSLGRPNHMGTECLKVVSNKAGRITFKALKNVNRGDVFEIDKEHSFESGADVAAGQTFVVNLPKKYPLYEGRIVSRMNNAKIKAYVADNYVGITPKLNVDMRLVVRKNENISLTVMYDGIEKTCTGEIVTEAQSRPASEEELVKNLKKTGDTCFVVEDAEVQLDDGVFVPVGWIK
;
A
#
# COMPACT_ATOMS: atom_id res chain seq x y z
N LEU A 1 30.03 8.09 -10.37
CA LEU A 1 30.46 7.85 -9.00
C LEU A 1 29.65 6.74 -8.32
N LEU A 2 28.29 6.87 -8.10
CA LEU A 2 27.52 5.82 -7.41
C LEU A 2 27.52 4.49 -8.17
N LYS A 3 27.39 4.50 -9.50
CA LYS A 3 27.52 3.32 -10.35
C LYS A 3 28.91 2.68 -10.24
N GLU A 4 29.97 3.47 -10.25
CA GLU A 4 31.35 3.01 -10.06
C GLU A 4 31.59 2.39 -8.67
N LEU A 5 30.79 2.81 -7.67
CA LEU A 5 30.78 2.21 -6.34
C LEU A 5 29.88 0.97 -6.22
N GLY A 6 29.33 0.49 -7.34
CA GLY A 6 28.53 -0.74 -7.40
C GLY A 6 27.02 -0.56 -7.18
N ALA A 7 26.49 0.67 -7.20
CA ALA A 7 25.06 0.88 -7.12
C ALA A 7 24.37 0.37 -8.40
N THR A 8 23.42 -0.54 -8.24
CA THR A 8 22.57 -1.07 -9.32
C THR A 8 21.23 -0.33 -9.43
N ARG A 9 20.80 0.34 -8.34
CA ARG A 9 19.57 1.14 -8.26
C ARG A 9 19.84 2.45 -7.54
N ILE A 10 19.25 3.54 -8.05
CA ILE A 10 19.32 4.87 -7.46
C ILE A 10 17.92 5.33 -7.08
N VAL A 11 17.74 5.76 -5.82
CA VAL A 11 16.50 6.39 -5.36
C VAL A 11 16.61 7.90 -5.61
N THR A 12 15.69 8.45 -6.39
CA THR A 12 15.66 9.89 -6.67
C THR A 12 15.28 10.70 -5.43
N SER A 13 15.78 11.91 -5.32
CA SER A 13 15.28 12.87 -4.34
C SER A 13 13.83 13.27 -4.68
N ARG A 14 13.03 13.62 -3.64
CA ARG A 14 11.61 13.96 -3.82
C ARG A 14 11.37 15.26 -4.59
N GLU A 15 12.37 16.13 -4.62
CA GLU A 15 12.34 17.43 -5.30
C GLU A 15 12.67 17.39 -6.80
N MET A 16 13.08 16.23 -7.33
CA MET A 16 13.29 16.06 -8.78
C MET A 16 11.96 16.01 -9.53
N ASN A 17 11.89 16.72 -10.66
CA ASN A 17 10.77 16.63 -11.58
C ASN A 17 10.95 15.48 -12.60
N LEU A 18 9.89 15.14 -13.34
CA LEU A 18 9.92 13.99 -14.26
C LEU A 18 10.93 14.19 -15.42
N GLN A 19 11.16 15.42 -15.86
CA GLN A 19 12.15 15.69 -16.91
C GLN A 19 13.58 15.45 -16.42
N GLU A 20 13.89 15.83 -15.18
CA GLU A 20 15.19 15.56 -14.56
C GLU A 20 15.41 14.06 -14.35
N ILE A 21 14.37 13.34 -13.95
CA ILE A 21 14.41 11.86 -13.81
C ILE A 21 14.66 11.20 -15.17
N LYS A 22 13.97 11.65 -16.22
CA LYS A 22 14.17 11.17 -17.58
C LYS A 22 15.60 11.39 -18.08
N GLN A 23 16.15 12.58 -17.86
CA GLN A 23 17.54 12.88 -18.19
C GLN A 23 18.54 12.01 -17.41
N LEU A 24 18.22 11.68 -16.15
CA LEU A 24 19.04 10.78 -15.34
C LEU A 24 19.02 9.38 -15.94
N HIS A 25 17.83 8.87 -16.29
CA HIS A 25 17.64 7.57 -16.93
C HIS A 25 18.39 7.45 -18.27
N GLU A 26 18.29 8.46 -19.11
CA GLU A 26 18.95 8.48 -20.43
C GLU A 26 20.49 8.51 -20.34
N ARG A 27 21.05 9.04 -19.24
CA ARG A 27 22.51 9.17 -19.05
C ARG A 27 23.14 8.01 -18.26
N LEU A 28 22.36 7.30 -17.48
CA LEU A 28 22.86 6.27 -16.57
C LEU A 28 22.16 4.94 -16.83
N ASP A 29 22.97 3.92 -17.04
CA ASP A 29 22.50 2.53 -17.10
C ASP A 29 22.42 1.95 -15.67
N VAL A 30 21.40 2.39 -14.92
CA VAL A 30 21.04 1.93 -13.57
C VAL A 30 19.53 1.98 -13.41
N GLU A 31 18.99 1.13 -12.57
CA GLU A 31 17.56 1.19 -12.22
C GLU A 31 17.25 2.46 -11.43
N ILE A 32 16.15 3.10 -11.75
CA ILE A 32 15.66 4.29 -11.02
C ILE A 32 14.47 3.92 -10.17
N GLU A 33 14.54 4.22 -8.88
CA GLU A 33 13.43 4.15 -7.95
C GLU A 33 12.97 5.56 -7.60
N SER A 34 11.65 5.82 -7.65
CA SER A 34 11.12 7.14 -7.30
C SER A 34 9.85 7.07 -6.50
N PHE A 35 9.63 8.07 -5.64
CA PHE A 35 8.45 8.11 -4.77
C PHE A 35 7.19 8.42 -5.59
N VAL A 36 6.12 7.66 -5.35
CA VAL A 36 4.84 7.84 -6.05
C VAL A 36 3.67 8.11 -5.10
N HIS A 37 3.80 7.75 -3.82
CA HIS A 37 2.73 7.94 -2.84
C HIS A 37 3.26 8.16 -1.43
N GLY A 38 2.54 8.98 -0.65
CA GLY A 38 2.75 9.17 0.78
C GLY A 38 3.39 10.50 1.14
N ALA A 39 4.03 10.57 2.30
CA ALA A 39 4.48 11.82 2.89
C ALA A 39 5.59 12.51 2.09
N LEU A 40 5.38 13.79 1.78
CA LEU A 40 6.43 14.67 1.29
C LEU A 40 7.23 15.28 2.43
N CYS A 41 8.49 15.60 2.17
CA CYS A 41 9.35 16.38 3.04
C CYS A 41 9.26 17.87 2.68
N TYR A 42 9.30 18.75 3.68
CA TYR A 42 9.38 20.20 3.46
C TYR A 42 10.77 20.64 2.97
N CYS A 43 11.80 19.97 3.49
CA CYS A 43 13.19 20.29 3.20
C CYS A 43 13.72 19.47 2.02
N TYR A 44 14.77 19.95 1.39
CA TYR A 44 15.56 19.17 0.42
C TYR A 44 16.05 17.86 1.05
N SER A 45 16.04 16.82 0.25
CA SER A 45 16.44 15.47 0.66
C SER A 45 17.87 15.45 1.19
N GLY A 46 18.06 14.86 2.37
CA GLY A 46 19.37 14.73 3.01
C GLY A 46 19.94 16.01 3.64
N GLN A 47 19.23 17.15 3.62
CA GLN A 47 19.77 18.43 4.07
C GLN A 47 19.02 19.05 5.26
N CYS A 48 18.04 18.35 5.83
CA CYS A 48 17.25 18.91 6.92
C CYS A 48 18.00 18.89 8.27
N LEU A 49 18.18 20.06 8.86
CA LEU A 49 18.74 20.22 10.22
C LEU A 49 17.69 20.57 11.28
N LEU A 50 16.44 20.88 10.87
CA LEU A 50 15.40 21.38 11.77
C LEU A 50 15.14 20.44 12.98
N SER A 51 15.05 19.14 12.73
CA SER A 51 14.84 18.14 13.77
C SER A 51 16.08 17.92 14.64
N SER A 52 17.28 18.17 14.11
CA SER A 52 18.52 18.10 14.87
C SER A 52 18.63 19.26 15.87
N PHE A 53 18.30 20.49 15.43
CA PHE A 53 18.34 21.67 16.31
C PHE A 53 17.25 21.62 17.39
N ASN A 54 16.03 21.19 17.04
CA ASN A 54 14.88 21.20 17.95
C ASN A 54 14.76 19.96 18.86
N GLY A 55 15.78 19.13 18.98
CA GLY A 55 15.66 17.94 19.84
C GLY A 55 16.73 16.89 19.64
N GLY A 56 17.86 17.21 19.00
CA GLY A 56 18.98 16.31 18.81
C GLY A 56 18.70 15.10 17.91
N ARG A 57 17.55 15.10 17.19
CA ARG A 57 17.10 13.96 16.37
C ARG A 57 17.34 14.24 14.89
N SER A 58 18.44 13.72 14.34
CA SER A 58 18.79 13.95 12.94
C SER A 58 17.79 13.29 11.96
N GLY A 59 17.12 14.11 11.15
CA GLY A 59 16.27 13.65 10.04
C GLY A 59 17.05 12.90 8.98
N ASN A 60 18.28 13.30 8.71
CA ASN A 60 19.17 12.69 7.71
C ASN A 60 19.69 11.31 8.15
N ARG A 61 19.50 10.95 9.42
CA ARG A 61 19.83 9.63 9.98
C ARG A 61 18.58 8.82 10.36
N GLY A 62 17.43 9.11 9.74
CA GLY A 62 16.18 8.39 9.96
C GLY A 62 15.48 8.68 11.30
N ARG A 63 15.92 9.67 12.08
CA ARG A 63 15.40 9.99 13.43
C ARG A 63 14.50 11.22 13.48
N CYS A 64 13.99 11.67 12.34
CA CYS A 64 13.18 12.89 12.25
C CYS A 64 11.99 12.88 13.22
N ALA A 65 11.88 13.92 14.08
CA ALA A 65 10.74 14.14 14.96
C ALA A 65 9.58 14.87 14.26
N GLN A 66 9.72 15.20 12.99
CA GLN A 66 8.73 15.92 12.16
C GLN A 66 8.36 17.32 12.70
N PRO A 67 9.32 18.18 13.13
CA PRO A 67 8.99 19.51 13.62
C PRO A 67 8.25 20.36 12.58
N CYS A 68 8.48 20.15 11.29
CA CYS A 68 7.71 20.81 10.21
C CYS A 68 6.21 20.51 10.25
N ARG A 69 5.75 19.51 11.03
CA ARG A 69 4.34 19.19 11.25
C ARG A 69 3.72 19.85 12.48
N MET A 70 4.48 20.71 13.17
CA MET A 70 3.98 21.49 14.29
C MET A 70 3.31 22.79 13.80
N PRO A 71 2.42 23.39 14.60
CA PRO A 71 1.87 24.69 14.28
C PRO A 71 2.94 25.80 14.47
N TYR A 72 2.95 26.76 13.55
CA TYR A 72 3.83 27.91 13.57
C TYR A 72 3.05 29.20 13.37
N ASP A 73 3.45 30.25 14.06
CA ASP A 73 3.04 31.60 13.75
C ASP A 73 3.95 32.15 12.65
N VAL A 74 3.33 32.70 11.61
CA VAL A 74 4.05 33.27 10.46
C VAL A 74 3.88 34.78 10.49
N TYR A 75 4.99 35.50 10.43
CA TYR A 75 5.03 36.95 10.44
C TYR A 75 5.59 37.48 9.11
N ASP A 76 5.00 38.56 8.63
CA ASP A 76 5.51 39.39 7.53
C ASP A 76 5.59 40.83 8.00
N ASN A 77 6.78 41.45 7.91
CA ASN A 77 7.05 42.81 8.42
C ASN A 77 6.55 43.04 9.85
N GLY A 78 6.66 42.06 10.73
CA GLY A 78 6.21 42.13 12.13
C GLY A 78 4.73 41.86 12.37
N GLU A 79 3.93 41.73 11.32
CA GLU A 79 2.52 41.39 11.42
C GLU A 79 2.28 39.87 11.25
N LYS A 80 1.45 39.30 12.13
CA LYS A 80 1.07 37.89 12.05
C LYS A 80 0.09 37.67 10.88
N ILE A 81 0.50 36.88 9.88
CA ILE A 81 -0.26 36.66 8.65
C ILE A 81 -1.06 35.35 8.62
N ASN A 82 -0.97 34.51 9.65
CA ASN A 82 -1.72 33.27 9.76
C ASN A 82 -2.57 33.21 11.02
N ASN A 83 -3.50 32.25 11.08
CA ASN A 83 -4.39 32.03 12.20
C ASN A 83 -4.46 30.51 12.55
N ARG A 84 -5.32 30.12 13.50
CA ARG A 84 -5.47 28.74 13.94
C ARG A 84 -5.87 27.75 12.84
N ASN A 85 -6.54 28.21 11.77
CA ASN A 85 -7.01 27.37 10.69
C ASN A 85 -5.92 27.12 9.62
N ASN A 86 -4.82 27.86 9.66
CA ASN A 86 -3.71 27.75 8.72
C ASN A 86 -2.34 27.81 9.41
N SER A 87 -2.25 27.24 10.63
CA SER A 87 -1.03 27.28 11.45
C SER A 87 0.05 26.26 11.04
N TYR A 88 -0.28 25.26 10.22
CA TYR A 88 0.69 24.23 9.80
C TYR A 88 1.44 24.64 8.53
N ALA A 89 2.06 25.81 8.56
CA ALA A 89 2.68 26.46 7.40
C ALA A 89 3.78 25.64 6.71
N LEU A 90 4.47 24.77 7.45
CA LEU A 90 5.55 23.91 6.95
C LEU A 90 5.12 22.47 6.69
N SER A 91 3.81 22.15 6.76
CA SER A 91 3.30 20.78 6.61
C SER A 91 2.89 20.49 5.16
N PRO A 92 3.66 19.74 4.35
CA PRO A 92 3.22 19.37 3.00
C PRO A 92 2.05 18.39 3.03
N LYS A 93 1.22 18.40 1.97
CA LYS A 93 0.26 17.36 1.63
C LYS A 93 0.97 16.03 1.35
N ASP A 94 0.21 14.95 1.33
CA ASP A 94 0.73 13.68 0.83
C ASP A 94 0.78 13.67 -0.70
N MET A 95 1.79 13.00 -1.23
CA MET A 95 1.95 12.76 -2.66
C MET A 95 1.00 11.66 -3.11
N CYS A 96 0.43 11.81 -4.30
CA CYS A 96 -0.22 10.75 -5.06
C CYS A 96 0.01 10.99 -6.56
N ALA A 97 0.85 10.17 -7.16
CA ALA A 97 1.19 10.26 -8.58
C ALA A 97 0.30 9.35 -9.46
N LEU A 98 -0.79 8.77 -8.92
CA LEU A 98 -1.57 7.77 -9.62
C LEU A 98 -2.13 8.28 -10.95
N GLN A 99 -2.62 9.52 -11.00
CA GLN A 99 -3.19 10.11 -12.21
C GLN A 99 -2.15 10.37 -13.32
N ILE A 100 -0.89 10.56 -12.93
CA ILE A 100 0.26 10.80 -13.83
C ILE A 100 1.19 9.59 -13.90
N LEU A 101 0.72 8.41 -13.48
CA LEU A 101 1.52 7.19 -13.45
C LEU A 101 2.16 6.84 -14.82
N PRO A 102 1.47 7.01 -15.97
CA PRO A 102 2.10 6.84 -17.27
C PRO A 102 3.33 7.74 -17.46
N ASP A 103 3.27 9.01 -17.04
CA ASP A 103 4.39 9.94 -17.15
C ASP A 103 5.57 9.52 -16.27
N VAL A 104 5.27 8.99 -15.08
CA VAL A 104 6.29 8.44 -14.17
C VAL A 104 6.99 7.24 -14.79
N ILE A 105 6.24 6.28 -15.34
CA ILE A 105 6.81 5.08 -15.98
C ILE A 105 7.64 5.48 -17.20
N GLU A 106 7.12 6.34 -18.07
CA GLU A 106 7.78 6.78 -19.30
C GLU A 106 9.00 7.68 -19.04
N SER A 107 9.14 8.22 -17.83
CA SER A 107 10.38 8.91 -17.42
C SER A 107 11.53 7.96 -17.07
N GLY A 108 11.33 6.62 -17.16
CA GLY A 108 12.34 5.60 -16.91
C GLY A 108 12.39 5.14 -15.45
N VAL A 109 11.37 5.43 -14.65
CA VAL A 109 11.25 4.88 -13.29
C VAL A 109 10.93 3.40 -13.36
N TYR A 110 11.86 2.59 -12.88
CA TYR A 110 11.74 1.12 -12.81
C TYR A 110 11.00 0.67 -11.55
N SER A 111 11.23 1.32 -10.42
CA SER A 111 10.68 0.93 -9.12
C SER A 111 9.86 2.08 -8.51
N LEU A 112 8.61 1.78 -8.15
CA LEU A 112 7.69 2.74 -7.55
C LEU A 112 7.77 2.66 -6.03
N LYS A 113 8.17 3.76 -5.37
CA LYS A 113 8.35 3.81 -3.91
C LYS A 113 7.14 4.42 -3.21
N ILE A 114 6.54 3.66 -2.29
CA ILE A 114 5.46 4.10 -1.42
C ILE A 114 6.04 4.47 -0.05
N GLU A 115 5.87 5.73 0.39
CA GLU A 115 6.29 6.17 1.71
C GLU A 115 5.20 5.85 2.74
N GLY A 116 5.52 5.02 3.73
CA GLY A 116 4.52 4.57 4.69
C GLY A 116 5.08 4.01 5.99
N ARG A 117 6.32 4.34 6.38
CA ARG A 117 7.01 3.76 7.54
C ARG A 117 6.20 3.75 8.85
N MET A 118 5.38 4.78 9.09
CA MET A 118 4.55 4.92 10.29
C MET A 118 3.08 4.61 10.03
N LYS A 119 2.77 3.92 8.94
CA LYS A 119 1.41 3.56 8.54
C LYS A 119 1.07 2.13 8.96
N ASN A 120 -0.24 1.83 9.01
CA ASN A 120 -0.74 0.51 9.35
C ASN A 120 -0.78 -0.43 8.12
N VAL A 121 -1.12 -1.67 8.36
CA VAL A 121 -1.22 -2.70 7.32
C VAL A 121 -2.26 -2.36 6.24
N THR A 122 -3.39 -1.74 6.61
CA THR A 122 -4.43 -1.31 5.67
C THR A 122 -3.88 -0.32 4.65
N TYR A 123 -3.07 0.64 5.10
CA TYR A 123 -2.39 1.59 4.20
C TYR A 123 -1.44 0.86 3.25
N ALA A 124 -0.55 0.02 3.78
CA ALA A 124 0.44 -0.67 2.96
C ALA A 124 -0.23 -1.57 1.90
N ALA A 125 -1.18 -2.39 2.31
CA ALA A 125 -1.87 -3.33 1.43
C ALA A 125 -2.67 -2.60 0.34
N MET A 126 -3.53 -1.64 0.73
CA MET A 126 -4.45 -1.02 -0.21
C MET A 126 -3.76 -0.05 -1.17
N VAL A 127 -2.78 0.72 -0.70
CA VAL A 127 -2.00 1.60 -1.60
C VAL A 127 -1.24 0.77 -2.62
N THR A 128 -0.60 -0.32 -2.19
CA THR A 128 0.12 -1.23 -3.10
C THR A 128 -0.84 -1.90 -4.09
N HIS A 129 -2.00 -2.38 -3.62
CA HIS A 129 -3.04 -2.97 -4.47
C HIS A 129 -3.49 -2.01 -5.58
N ILE A 130 -3.82 -0.77 -5.22
CA ILE A 130 -4.27 0.23 -6.20
C ILE A 130 -3.15 0.56 -7.20
N TYR A 131 -1.92 0.80 -6.74
CA TYR A 131 -0.81 1.07 -7.66
C TYR A 131 -0.51 -0.12 -8.56
N ARG A 132 -0.54 -1.38 -8.05
CA ARG A 132 -0.36 -2.57 -8.86
C ARG A 132 -1.42 -2.68 -9.96
N LYS A 133 -2.71 -2.49 -9.62
CA LYS A 133 -3.83 -2.45 -10.59
C LYS A 133 -3.55 -1.50 -11.76
N TYR A 134 -3.04 -0.31 -11.47
CA TYR A 134 -2.82 0.71 -12.50
C TYR A 134 -1.51 0.53 -13.28
N VAL A 135 -0.50 -0.07 -12.67
CA VAL A 135 0.70 -0.50 -13.40
C VAL A 135 0.32 -1.59 -14.42
N ASP A 136 -0.43 -2.59 -13.99
CA ASP A 136 -0.89 -3.68 -14.88
C ASP A 136 -1.75 -3.14 -16.02
N MET A 137 -2.71 -2.25 -15.70
CA MET A 137 -3.53 -1.58 -16.72
C MET A 137 -2.69 -0.83 -17.75
N TYR A 138 -1.64 -0.12 -17.31
CA TYR A 138 -0.74 0.59 -18.22
C TYR A 138 0.07 -0.36 -19.08
N LEU A 139 0.61 -1.43 -18.50
CA LEU A 139 1.38 -2.44 -19.23
C LEU A 139 0.54 -3.19 -20.27
N GLU A 140 -0.73 -3.50 -19.97
CA GLU A 140 -1.64 -4.18 -20.87
C GLU A 140 -2.19 -3.28 -21.97
N ARG A 141 -2.57 -2.03 -21.65
CA ARG A 141 -3.37 -1.16 -22.54
C ARG A 141 -2.64 0.09 -23.03
N GLY A 142 -1.46 0.33 -22.50
CA GLY A 142 -0.68 1.54 -22.78
C GLY A 142 -1.36 2.83 -22.33
N ARG A 143 -0.76 3.95 -22.66
CA ARG A 143 -1.24 5.31 -22.29
C ARG A 143 -2.68 5.58 -22.76
N LYS A 144 -3.06 5.15 -23.96
CA LYS A 144 -4.41 5.41 -24.50
C LYS A 144 -5.52 4.69 -23.74
N GLY A 145 -5.23 3.52 -23.16
CA GLY A 145 -6.18 2.75 -22.36
C GLY A 145 -6.11 3.02 -20.85
N PHE A 146 -5.22 3.91 -20.42
CA PHE A 146 -5.05 4.23 -19.01
C PHE A 146 -6.09 5.25 -18.56
N LYS A 147 -6.87 4.89 -17.54
CA LYS A 147 -7.84 5.77 -16.91
C LYS A 147 -7.99 5.42 -15.44
N VAL A 148 -7.75 6.39 -14.57
CA VAL A 148 -7.91 6.24 -13.12
C VAL A 148 -9.38 6.40 -12.74
N ASP A 149 -9.92 5.44 -12.00
CA ASP A 149 -11.25 5.52 -11.40
C ASP A 149 -11.24 6.52 -10.24
N LYS A 150 -12.26 7.35 -10.19
CA LYS A 150 -12.44 8.30 -9.08
C LYS A 150 -12.61 7.57 -7.74
N GLN A 151 -13.21 6.38 -7.73
CA GLN A 151 -13.39 5.61 -6.50
C GLN A 151 -12.04 5.21 -5.89
N ASP A 152 -11.05 4.81 -6.70
CA ASP A 152 -9.73 4.46 -6.20
C ASP A 152 -8.99 5.67 -5.59
N ILE A 153 -9.17 6.88 -6.15
CA ILE A 153 -8.66 8.11 -5.52
C ILE A 153 -9.39 8.41 -4.21
N ASP A 154 -10.70 8.21 -4.16
CA ASP A 154 -11.50 8.37 -2.95
C ASP A 154 -11.06 7.34 -1.87
N ASP A 155 -10.81 6.09 -2.25
CA ASP A 155 -10.33 5.05 -1.35
C ASP A 155 -8.93 5.38 -0.79
N LEU A 156 -8.01 5.84 -1.64
CA LEU A 156 -6.71 6.33 -1.17
C LEU A 156 -6.84 7.48 -0.17
N SER A 157 -7.80 8.39 -0.41
CA SER A 157 -8.08 9.50 0.50
C SER A 157 -8.69 9.03 1.83
N ASP A 158 -9.56 8.02 1.81
CA ASP A 158 -10.13 7.41 3.01
C ASP A 158 -9.08 6.70 3.86
N ILE A 159 -8.09 6.09 3.21
CA ILE A 159 -7.00 5.40 3.91
C ILE A 159 -6.10 6.40 4.62
N TYR A 160 -5.65 7.43 3.92
CA TYR A 160 -4.84 8.49 4.52
C TYR A 160 -4.60 9.66 3.57
N ASN A 161 -4.90 10.88 4.03
CA ASN A 161 -4.51 12.11 3.35
C ASN A 161 -4.29 13.26 4.35
N ARG A 162 -3.43 14.21 4.01
CA ARG A 162 -3.20 15.47 4.74
C ARG A 162 -3.76 16.66 3.94
N GLY A 163 -5.08 16.74 3.82
CA GLY A 163 -5.70 17.85 3.11
C GLY A 163 -5.65 17.73 1.58
N ALA A 164 -6.09 16.59 1.05
CA ALA A 164 -5.99 16.17 -0.33
C ALA A 164 -4.55 15.77 -0.76
N PHE A 165 -4.41 15.40 -2.02
CA PHE A 165 -3.15 14.96 -2.60
C PHE A 165 -2.46 16.06 -3.43
N THR A 166 -1.19 15.86 -3.70
CA THR A 166 -0.37 16.61 -4.65
C THR A 166 0.49 15.64 -5.45
N THR A 167 0.83 15.98 -6.69
CA THR A 167 1.82 15.26 -7.50
C THR A 167 3.26 15.54 -7.05
N GLY A 168 3.40 16.34 -5.99
CA GLY A 168 4.72 16.77 -5.50
C GLY A 168 5.42 17.71 -6.49
N TYR A 169 6.69 17.42 -6.75
CA TYR A 169 7.51 18.21 -7.66
C TYR A 169 7.44 17.73 -9.12
N TYR A 170 6.75 16.63 -9.42
CA TYR A 170 6.67 16.05 -10.76
C TYR A 170 6.08 17.01 -11.79
N ASP A 171 5.05 17.78 -11.44
CA ASP A 171 4.42 18.78 -12.30
C ASP A 171 4.98 20.20 -12.08
N SER A 172 6.10 20.34 -11.39
CA SER A 172 6.68 21.65 -11.05
C SER A 172 5.77 22.58 -10.23
N VAL A 173 4.68 22.05 -9.65
CA VAL A 173 3.79 22.81 -8.76
C VAL A 173 4.50 23.07 -7.44
N LYS A 174 4.66 24.33 -7.08
CA LYS A 174 5.38 24.76 -5.87
C LYS A 174 4.51 25.65 -4.97
N GLY A 175 4.96 25.85 -3.74
CA GLY A 175 4.39 26.84 -2.83
C GLY A 175 3.12 26.37 -2.11
N LYS A 176 2.20 27.30 -1.82
CA LYS A 176 1.03 27.12 -0.94
C LYS A 176 0.12 25.94 -1.34
N LYS A 177 0.02 25.61 -2.62
CA LYS A 177 -0.81 24.51 -3.13
C LYS A 177 -0.33 23.13 -2.64
N MET A 178 0.96 22.98 -2.35
CA MET A 178 1.53 21.75 -1.81
C MET A 178 1.34 21.60 -0.31
N MET A 179 0.88 22.64 0.40
CA MET A 179 0.85 22.68 1.86
C MET A 179 -0.51 22.26 2.42
N SER A 180 -0.50 21.52 3.55
CA SER A 180 -1.65 21.20 4.36
C SER A 180 -1.70 22.12 5.58
N LEU A 181 -2.27 23.29 5.40
CA LEU A 181 -2.21 24.37 6.38
C LEU A 181 -3.09 24.15 7.62
N GLY A 182 -4.19 23.39 7.47
CA GLY A 182 -5.19 23.21 8.53
C GLY A 182 -4.90 22.09 9.52
N ARG A 183 -4.16 21.05 9.08
CA ARG A 183 -3.94 19.84 9.89
C ARG A 183 -2.68 19.08 9.43
N PRO A 184 -1.84 18.55 10.37
CA PRO A 184 -0.59 17.87 10.01
C PRO A 184 -0.73 16.37 9.82
N ASN A 185 -1.88 15.80 10.15
CA ASN A 185 -2.17 14.37 10.10
C ASN A 185 -3.41 14.09 9.23
N HIS A 186 -3.94 12.89 9.30
CA HIS A 186 -5.08 12.46 8.50
C HIS A 186 -6.28 13.41 8.66
N MET A 187 -6.86 13.86 7.55
CA MET A 187 -8.03 14.75 7.52
C MET A 187 -9.33 14.00 7.22
N GLY A 188 -9.24 12.71 6.90
CA GLY A 188 -10.40 11.95 6.45
C GLY A 188 -10.91 12.41 5.08
N THR A 189 -12.08 11.90 4.72
CA THR A 189 -12.78 12.24 3.50
C THR A 189 -14.13 12.83 3.84
N GLU A 190 -14.47 13.99 3.29
CA GLU A 190 -15.80 14.59 3.46
C GLU A 190 -16.88 13.62 2.99
N CYS A 191 -17.71 13.18 3.92
CA CYS A 191 -18.67 12.10 3.69
C CYS A 191 -20.09 12.42 4.13
N LEU A 192 -20.28 13.25 5.15
CA LEU A 192 -21.59 13.59 5.68
C LEU A 192 -21.78 15.11 5.73
N LYS A 193 -23.03 15.55 5.52
CA LYS A 193 -23.47 16.92 5.78
C LYS A 193 -24.56 16.89 6.84
N VAL A 194 -24.42 17.70 7.88
CA VAL A 194 -25.50 17.91 8.88
C VAL A 194 -26.63 18.64 8.25
N VAL A 195 -27.84 18.04 8.25
CA VAL A 195 -29.08 18.64 7.76
C VAL A 195 -29.81 19.32 8.89
N SER A 196 -29.85 18.70 10.08
CA SER A 196 -30.44 19.29 11.27
C SER A 196 -29.90 18.69 12.54
N ASN A 197 -29.90 19.42 13.63
CA ASN A 197 -29.59 18.94 14.98
C ASN A 197 -30.70 19.40 15.95
N LYS A 198 -31.53 18.47 16.35
CA LYS A 198 -32.60 18.71 17.34
C LYS A 198 -32.23 18.08 18.67
N ALA A 199 -31.49 18.83 19.49
CA ALA A 199 -31.11 18.45 20.85
C ALA A 199 -30.31 17.10 20.93
N GLY A 200 -29.44 16.86 19.96
CA GLY A 200 -28.62 15.63 19.88
C GLY A 200 -29.21 14.55 18.95
N ARG A 201 -30.44 14.71 18.47
CA ARG A 201 -30.94 13.92 17.34
C ARG A 201 -30.54 14.61 16.04
N ILE A 202 -29.52 14.05 15.40
CA ILE A 202 -28.85 14.67 14.26
C ILE A 202 -29.24 13.94 12.99
N THR A 203 -29.75 14.70 12.00
CA THR A 203 -29.98 14.18 10.65
C THR A 203 -28.82 14.52 9.78
N PHE A 204 -28.18 13.49 9.23
CA PHE A 204 -27.10 13.60 8.24
C PHE A 204 -27.62 13.31 6.83
N LYS A 205 -27.08 14.00 5.84
CA LYS A 205 -27.15 13.62 4.43
C LYS A 205 -25.81 12.98 4.05
N ALA A 206 -25.83 11.76 3.53
CA ALA A 206 -24.66 11.09 2.99
C ALA A 206 -24.22 11.76 1.67
N LEU A 207 -23.01 12.25 1.60
CA LEU A 207 -22.39 12.81 0.39
C LEU A 207 -21.71 11.71 -0.44
N LYS A 208 -21.30 10.63 0.23
CA LYS A 208 -20.74 9.40 -0.33
C LYS A 208 -21.44 8.20 0.33
N ASN A 209 -21.25 7.00 -0.23
CA ASN A 209 -21.73 5.79 0.43
C ASN A 209 -21.13 5.66 1.83
N VAL A 210 -21.96 5.40 2.80
CA VAL A 210 -21.60 5.11 4.20
C VAL A 210 -21.77 3.62 4.41
N ASN A 211 -20.78 2.98 5.03
CA ASN A 211 -20.86 1.58 5.39
C ASN A 211 -21.06 1.46 6.91
N ARG A 212 -21.73 0.41 7.33
CA ARG A 212 -21.78 0.05 8.75
C ARG A 212 -20.36 -0.15 9.28
N GLY A 213 -20.04 0.47 10.41
CA GLY A 213 -18.69 0.48 10.97
C GLY A 213 -17.79 1.61 10.49
N ASP A 214 -18.23 2.46 9.54
CA ASP A 214 -17.48 3.67 9.18
C ASP A 214 -17.40 4.62 10.38
N VAL A 215 -16.19 5.18 10.62
CA VAL A 215 -15.94 6.08 11.74
C VAL A 215 -15.85 7.53 11.25
N PHE A 216 -16.62 8.41 11.87
CA PHE A 216 -16.74 9.83 11.53
C PHE A 216 -16.22 10.72 12.64
N GLU A 217 -15.41 11.72 12.31
CA GLU A 217 -14.85 12.67 13.28
C GLU A 217 -15.87 13.78 13.62
N ILE A 218 -16.17 13.94 14.89
CA ILE A 218 -16.95 15.07 15.40
C ILE A 218 -16.02 16.25 15.68
N ASP A 219 -14.95 16.00 16.43
CA ASP A 219 -13.86 16.92 16.72
C ASP A 219 -12.56 16.13 16.99
N LYS A 220 -11.52 16.78 17.48
CA LYS A 220 -10.21 16.13 17.72
C LYS A 220 -10.24 14.98 18.74
N GLU A 221 -11.24 14.95 19.60
CA GLU A 221 -11.34 14.02 20.74
C GLU A 221 -12.51 13.04 20.56
N HIS A 222 -13.49 13.37 19.72
CA HIS A 222 -14.72 12.63 19.61
C HIS A 222 -14.99 12.17 18.17
N SER A 223 -15.51 10.98 18.08
CA SER A 223 -16.00 10.36 16.82
C SER A 223 -17.25 9.54 17.10
N PHE A 224 -17.95 9.14 16.03
CA PHE A 224 -19.02 8.16 16.11
C PHE A 224 -18.88 7.14 14.97
N GLU A 225 -19.45 5.97 15.17
CA GLU A 225 -19.49 4.89 14.21
C GLU A 225 -20.88 4.77 13.59
N SER A 226 -20.95 4.51 12.27
CA SER A 226 -22.21 4.26 11.59
C SER A 226 -22.76 2.89 11.96
N GLY A 227 -24.00 2.84 12.44
CA GLY A 227 -24.72 1.59 12.71
C GLY A 227 -25.37 0.95 11.48
N ALA A 228 -25.32 1.59 10.31
CA ALA A 228 -26.02 1.15 9.09
C ALA A 228 -25.27 1.54 7.81
N ASP A 229 -25.61 0.84 6.73
CA ASP A 229 -25.24 1.23 5.38
C ASP A 229 -26.22 2.29 4.87
N VAL A 230 -25.69 3.36 4.25
CA VAL A 230 -26.50 4.46 3.70
C VAL A 230 -25.92 4.84 2.33
N ALA A 231 -26.76 4.83 1.31
CA ALA A 231 -26.33 5.23 -0.02
C ALA A 231 -26.11 6.75 -0.12
N ALA A 232 -25.21 7.16 -1.00
CA ALA A 232 -24.98 8.58 -1.31
C ALA A 232 -26.28 9.29 -1.69
N GLY A 233 -26.48 10.50 -1.17
CA GLY A 233 -27.69 11.29 -1.36
C GLY A 233 -28.81 11.04 -0.34
N GLN A 234 -28.82 9.90 0.34
CA GLN A 234 -29.82 9.56 1.36
C GLN A 234 -29.56 10.28 2.70
N THR A 235 -30.57 10.34 3.52
CA THR A 235 -30.52 10.90 4.88
C THR A 235 -30.71 9.80 5.92
N PHE A 236 -30.01 9.94 7.06
CA PHE A 236 -30.18 9.06 8.21
C PHE A 236 -30.03 9.84 9.52
N VAL A 237 -30.48 9.25 10.61
CA VAL A 237 -30.50 9.90 11.93
C VAL A 237 -29.56 9.17 12.88
N VAL A 238 -28.76 9.96 13.61
CA VAL A 238 -27.89 9.46 14.69
C VAL A 238 -28.17 10.25 15.95
N ASN A 239 -28.31 9.57 17.08
CA ASN A 239 -28.44 10.20 18.38
C ASN A 239 -27.05 10.35 19.02
N LEU A 240 -26.63 11.58 19.24
CA LEU A 240 -25.33 11.92 19.82
C LEU A 240 -25.51 12.92 20.98
N PRO A 241 -24.55 13.03 21.91
CA PRO A 241 -24.58 14.03 22.97
C PRO A 241 -24.80 15.44 22.45
N LYS A 242 -25.71 16.20 23.10
CA LYS A 242 -26.10 17.58 22.72
C LYS A 242 -24.90 18.55 22.68
N LYS A 243 -23.87 18.28 23.45
CA LYS A 243 -22.67 19.12 23.55
C LYS A 243 -21.78 19.14 22.27
N TYR A 244 -22.01 18.23 21.34
CA TYR A 244 -21.18 18.17 20.16
C TYR A 244 -21.48 19.30 19.17
N PRO A 245 -20.46 19.95 18.59
CA PRO A 245 -20.61 21.11 17.73
C PRO A 245 -21.05 20.74 16.31
N LEU A 246 -22.14 19.98 16.19
CA LEU A 246 -22.72 19.53 14.92
C LEU A 246 -23.90 20.44 14.52
N TYR A 247 -23.57 21.58 13.94
CA TYR A 247 -24.56 22.57 13.46
C TYR A 247 -24.94 22.29 12.00
N GLU A 248 -26.09 22.79 11.60
CA GLU A 248 -26.63 22.66 10.23
C GLU A 248 -25.61 23.17 9.18
N GLY A 249 -25.46 22.43 8.12
CA GLY A 249 -24.49 22.71 7.04
C GLY A 249 -23.06 22.20 7.30
N ARG A 250 -22.72 21.81 8.52
CA ARG A 250 -21.39 21.29 8.83
C ARG A 250 -21.10 20.02 8.04
N ILE A 251 -19.91 19.94 7.46
CA ILE A 251 -19.37 18.74 6.82
C ILE A 251 -18.60 17.91 7.86
N VAL A 252 -18.81 16.61 7.81
CA VAL A 252 -18.17 15.63 8.70
C VAL A 252 -17.37 14.63 7.87
N SER A 253 -16.10 14.45 8.25
CA SER A 253 -15.19 13.56 7.56
C SER A 253 -15.25 12.13 8.08
N ARG A 254 -15.20 11.18 7.17
CA ARG A 254 -14.93 9.78 7.47
C ARG A 254 -13.44 9.60 7.72
N MET A 255 -13.10 9.06 8.89
CA MET A 255 -11.71 8.82 9.33
C MET A 255 -11.31 7.36 9.14
N ASN A 256 -12.29 6.45 9.05
CA ASN A 256 -12.05 5.03 8.84
C ASN A 256 -13.17 4.46 7.95
N ASN A 257 -12.78 3.83 6.86
CA ASN A 257 -13.69 3.14 5.95
C ASN A 257 -13.71 1.65 6.30
N ALA A 258 -14.82 1.18 6.86
CA ALA A 258 -15.00 -0.20 7.31
C ALA A 258 -14.88 -1.20 6.16
N LYS A 259 -15.39 -0.88 4.97
CA LYS A 259 -15.33 -1.73 3.79
C LYS A 259 -13.89 -1.95 3.32
N ILE A 260 -13.06 -0.90 3.28
CA ILE A 260 -11.65 -1.02 2.92
C ILE A 260 -10.91 -1.87 3.95
N LYS A 261 -11.18 -1.65 5.23
CA LYS A 261 -10.55 -2.41 6.32
C LYS A 261 -10.90 -3.90 6.25
N ALA A 262 -12.17 -4.22 6.01
CA ALA A 262 -12.63 -5.61 5.83
C ALA A 262 -11.97 -6.23 4.59
N TYR A 263 -11.99 -5.53 3.45
CA TYR A 263 -11.34 -6.00 2.23
C TYR A 263 -9.85 -6.36 2.43
N VAL A 264 -9.11 -5.52 3.15
CA VAL A 264 -7.70 -5.79 3.46
C VAL A 264 -7.54 -6.96 4.41
N ALA A 265 -8.41 -7.08 5.43
CA ALA A 265 -8.39 -8.22 6.33
C ALA A 265 -8.63 -9.55 5.59
N ASP A 266 -9.60 -9.57 4.68
CA ASP A 266 -10.02 -10.76 3.95
C ASP A 266 -9.05 -11.18 2.84
N ASN A 267 -8.26 -10.23 2.28
CA ASN A 267 -7.45 -10.50 1.09
C ASN A 267 -5.93 -10.45 1.33
N TYR A 268 -5.47 -9.82 2.43
CA TYR A 268 -4.03 -9.59 2.63
C TYR A 268 -3.53 -9.95 4.03
N VAL A 269 -4.37 -9.93 5.07
CA VAL A 269 -3.92 -10.17 6.43
C VAL A 269 -4.02 -11.65 6.76
N GLY A 270 -2.87 -12.26 7.12
CA GLY A 270 -2.81 -13.69 7.46
C GLY A 270 -2.96 -14.63 6.25
N ILE A 271 -3.00 -14.08 5.03
CA ILE A 271 -3.04 -14.89 3.82
C ILE A 271 -1.61 -15.08 3.32
N THR A 272 -1.16 -16.32 3.27
CA THR A 272 0.06 -16.70 2.57
C THR A 272 -0.30 -16.95 1.10
N PRO A 273 0.21 -16.16 0.15
CA PRO A 273 0.00 -16.44 -1.26
C PRO A 273 0.44 -17.87 -1.57
N LYS A 274 -0.43 -18.62 -2.25
CA LYS A 274 -0.11 -19.96 -2.69
C LYS A 274 0.25 -19.91 -4.18
N LEU A 275 1.35 -20.60 -4.52
CA LEU A 275 1.83 -20.75 -5.88
C LEU A 275 1.47 -22.16 -6.35
N ASN A 276 0.73 -22.25 -7.44
CA ASN A 276 0.44 -23.53 -8.06
C ASN A 276 1.71 -24.05 -8.74
N VAL A 277 2.09 -25.27 -8.42
CA VAL A 277 3.26 -25.94 -8.97
C VAL A 277 2.87 -27.31 -9.47
N ASP A 278 3.54 -27.78 -10.52
CA ASP A 278 3.47 -29.15 -10.95
C ASP A 278 4.67 -29.94 -10.41
N MET A 279 4.46 -31.21 -10.10
CA MET A 279 5.49 -32.07 -9.56
C MET A 279 5.61 -33.36 -10.38
N ARG A 280 6.84 -33.76 -10.65
CA ARG A 280 7.15 -35.08 -11.23
C ARG A 280 8.06 -35.84 -10.30
N LEU A 281 7.60 -36.99 -9.84
CA LEU A 281 8.37 -37.94 -9.00
C LEU A 281 8.78 -39.15 -9.82
N VAL A 282 10.06 -39.46 -9.84
CA VAL A 282 10.59 -40.67 -10.49
C VAL A 282 11.16 -41.60 -9.43
N VAL A 283 10.63 -42.82 -9.42
CA VAL A 283 10.95 -43.86 -8.44
C VAL A 283 11.33 -45.15 -9.20
N ARG A 284 12.62 -45.38 -9.40
CA ARG A 284 13.13 -46.57 -10.11
C ARG A 284 14.00 -47.41 -9.20
N LYS A 285 13.83 -48.73 -9.31
CA LYS A 285 14.61 -49.68 -8.51
C LYS A 285 16.11 -49.55 -8.75
N ASN A 286 16.89 -49.47 -7.66
CA ASN A 286 18.33 -49.27 -7.64
C ASN A 286 18.84 -47.94 -8.19
N GLU A 287 17.96 -46.96 -8.38
CA GLU A 287 18.29 -45.59 -8.73
C GLU A 287 17.95 -44.64 -7.59
N ASN A 288 18.50 -43.45 -7.60
CA ASN A 288 18.13 -42.39 -6.64
C ASN A 288 16.71 -41.89 -6.97
N ILE A 289 15.84 -41.80 -5.97
CA ILE A 289 14.55 -41.13 -6.10
C ILE A 289 14.77 -39.68 -6.51
N SER A 290 14.00 -39.17 -7.46
CA SER A 290 14.11 -37.78 -7.89
C SER A 290 12.74 -37.11 -7.95
N LEU A 291 12.69 -35.87 -7.45
CA LEU A 291 11.51 -34.99 -7.48
C LEU A 291 11.85 -33.74 -8.25
N THR A 292 11.10 -33.48 -9.31
CA THR A 292 11.16 -32.25 -10.08
C THR A 292 9.93 -31.40 -9.79
N VAL A 293 10.14 -30.14 -9.43
CA VAL A 293 9.08 -29.14 -9.23
C VAL A 293 9.15 -28.14 -10.37
N MET A 294 8.01 -27.84 -10.97
CA MET A 294 7.87 -26.94 -12.12
C MET A 294 6.97 -25.76 -11.76
N TYR A 295 7.42 -24.55 -12.08
CA TYR A 295 6.68 -23.31 -11.90
C TYR A 295 7.10 -22.28 -12.93
N ASP A 296 6.16 -21.75 -13.71
CA ASP A 296 6.37 -20.68 -14.69
C ASP A 296 7.60 -20.89 -15.61
N GLY A 297 7.75 -22.12 -16.14
CA GLY A 297 8.88 -22.50 -17.00
C GLY A 297 10.20 -22.76 -16.25
N ILE A 298 10.23 -22.63 -14.94
CA ILE A 298 11.38 -22.95 -14.09
C ILE A 298 11.24 -24.37 -13.56
N GLU A 299 12.26 -25.20 -13.78
CA GLU A 299 12.34 -26.56 -13.22
C GLU A 299 13.45 -26.66 -12.18
N LYS A 300 13.14 -27.30 -11.07
CA LYS A 300 14.12 -27.63 -10.03
C LYS A 300 13.98 -29.10 -9.65
N THR A 301 15.07 -29.85 -9.74
CA THR A 301 15.11 -31.26 -9.39
C THR A 301 15.97 -31.46 -8.15
N CYS A 302 15.47 -32.24 -7.19
CA CYS A 302 16.24 -32.78 -6.10
C CYS A 302 16.27 -34.30 -6.17
N THR A 303 17.37 -34.91 -5.71
CA THR A 303 17.57 -36.34 -5.66
C THR A 303 17.72 -36.80 -4.21
N GLY A 304 17.05 -37.91 -3.88
CA GLY A 304 17.14 -38.52 -2.57
C GLY A 304 17.98 -39.82 -2.57
N GLU A 305 17.59 -40.73 -1.68
CA GLU A 305 18.28 -42.00 -1.50
C GLU A 305 17.98 -43.01 -2.62
N ILE A 306 18.77 -44.11 -2.65
CA ILE A 306 18.55 -45.21 -3.59
C ILE A 306 17.32 -45.99 -3.23
N VAL A 307 16.43 -46.20 -4.20
CA VAL A 307 15.18 -46.93 -4.05
C VAL A 307 15.48 -48.43 -4.01
N THR A 308 14.94 -49.08 -2.99
CA THR A 308 15.12 -50.53 -2.78
C THR A 308 13.82 -51.30 -2.98
N GLU A 309 13.91 -52.62 -3.09
CA GLU A 309 12.75 -53.51 -3.18
C GLU A 309 11.98 -53.54 -1.86
N ALA A 310 10.64 -53.58 -1.95
CA ALA A 310 9.77 -53.66 -0.78
C ALA A 310 9.86 -55.04 -0.15
N GLN A 311 10.12 -55.09 1.15
CA GLN A 311 10.13 -56.37 1.91
C GLN A 311 8.72 -56.83 2.34
N SER A 312 7.75 -55.92 2.38
CA SER A 312 6.37 -56.25 2.79
C SER A 312 5.34 -55.56 1.90
N ARG A 313 5.19 -54.26 2.00
CA ARG A 313 4.21 -53.48 1.24
C ARG A 313 4.90 -52.53 0.24
N PRO A 314 4.69 -52.72 -1.06
CA PRO A 314 5.24 -51.81 -2.06
C PRO A 314 4.51 -50.46 -2.02
N ALA A 315 5.17 -49.41 -2.50
CA ALA A 315 4.60 -48.11 -2.67
C ALA A 315 3.51 -48.13 -3.77
N SER A 316 2.45 -47.35 -3.60
CA SER A 316 1.44 -47.13 -4.65
C SER A 316 1.47 -45.71 -5.14
N GLU A 317 1.16 -45.53 -6.43
CA GLU A 317 1.12 -44.21 -7.07
C GLU A 317 0.14 -43.27 -6.37
N GLU A 318 -1.05 -43.77 -6.00
CA GLU A 318 -2.08 -42.99 -5.27
C GLU A 318 -1.59 -42.46 -3.91
N GLU A 319 -0.82 -43.27 -3.15
CA GLU A 319 -0.24 -42.85 -1.87
C GLU A 319 0.86 -41.80 -2.09
N LEU A 320 1.68 -41.93 -3.12
CA LEU A 320 2.74 -41.00 -3.45
C LEU A 320 2.16 -39.66 -3.88
N VAL A 321 1.18 -39.65 -4.80
CA VAL A 321 0.47 -38.43 -5.23
C VAL A 321 -0.21 -37.73 -4.03
N LYS A 322 -0.87 -38.49 -3.17
CA LYS A 322 -1.50 -37.96 -1.94
C LYS A 322 -0.49 -37.32 -1.00
N ASN A 323 0.74 -37.85 -0.93
CA ASN A 323 1.80 -37.29 -0.08
C ASN A 323 2.46 -36.06 -0.73
N LEU A 324 2.69 -36.05 -2.03
CA LEU A 324 3.20 -34.90 -2.79
C LEU A 324 2.26 -33.68 -2.64
N LYS A 325 0.95 -33.89 -2.62
CA LYS A 325 -0.05 -32.82 -2.45
C LYS A 325 -0.08 -32.23 -1.02
N LYS A 326 0.65 -32.80 -0.06
CA LYS A 326 0.75 -32.30 1.32
C LYS A 326 1.91 -31.34 1.46
N THR A 327 1.76 -30.14 0.98
CA THR A 327 2.80 -29.09 1.02
C THR A 327 2.90 -28.34 2.37
N GLY A 328 2.05 -28.65 3.34
CA GLY A 328 2.07 -28.07 4.69
C GLY A 328 1.96 -26.53 4.68
N ASP A 329 2.77 -25.89 5.50
CA ASP A 329 2.79 -24.42 5.64
C ASP A 329 3.65 -23.71 4.56
N THR A 330 4.07 -24.43 3.50
CA THR A 330 4.81 -23.83 2.39
C THR A 330 3.91 -22.91 1.56
N CYS A 331 4.52 -22.06 0.74
CA CYS A 331 3.79 -21.21 -0.20
C CYS A 331 3.29 -21.95 -1.45
N PHE A 332 3.46 -23.29 -1.54
CA PHE A 332 3.13 -24.07 -2.73
C PHE A 332 1.82 -24.85 -2.57
N VAL A 333 1.09 -24.98 -3.70
CA VAL A 333 -0.01 -25.91 -3.88
C VAL A 333 0.29 -26.75 -5.11
N VAL A 334 0.27 -28.08 -4.99
CA VAL A 334 0.50 -28.98 -6.12
C VAL A 334 -0.79 -29.09 -6.93
N GLU A 335 -0.75 -28.57 -8.15
CA GLU A 335 -1.86 -28.64 -9.10
C GLU A 335 -1.88 -29.99 -9.78
N ASP A 336 -0.77 -30.35 -10.43
CA ASP A 336 -0.60 -31.67 -11.04
C ASP A 336 0.61 -32.42 -10.41
N ALA A 337 0.49 -33.74 -10.29
CA ALA A 337 1.52 -34.61 -9.72
C ALA A 337 1.64 -35.88 -10.56
N GLU A 338 2.67 -35.95 -11.38
CA GLU A 338 3.04 -37.14 -12.15
C GLU A 338 3.98 -38.04 -11.32
N VAL A 339 3.69 -39.33 -11.27
CA VAL A 339 4.53 -40.31 -10.60
C VAL A 339 4.93 -41.41 -11.57
N GLN A 340 6.22 -41.59 -11.77
CA GLN A 340 6.78 -42.71 -12.52
C GLN A 340 7.34 -43.71 -11.50
N LEU A 341 6.64 -44.82 -11.32
CA LEU A 341 6.89 -45.81 -10.26
C LEU A 341 7.18 -47.19 -10.84
N ASP A 342 8.30 -47.78 -10.48
CA ASP A 342 8.56 -49.18 -10.78
C ASP A 342 7.79 -50.09 -9.80
N ASP A 343 7.43 -51.28 -10.26
CA ASP A 343 6.71 -52.27 -9.44
C ASP A 343 7.57 -52.82 -8.29
N GLY A 344 6.94 -53.05 -7.14
CA GLY A 344 7.57 -53.74 -6.03
C GLY A 344 8.60 -52.94 -5.24
N VAL A 345 8.67 -51.62 -5.40
CA VAL A 345 9.64 -50.75 -4.69
C VAL A 345 9.09 -50.19 -3.39
N PHE A 346 10.00 -49.88 -2.47
CA PHE A 346 9.68 -49.24 -1.19
C PHE A 346 10.13 -47.75 -1.19
N VAL A 347 9.22 -46.86 -0.78
CA VAL A 347 9.47 -45.45 -0.62
C VAL A 347 9.04 -44.98 0.77
N PRO A 348 9.98 -44.62 1.66
CA PRO A 348 9.64 -44.04 2.95
C PRO A 348 8.89 -42.73 2.80
N VAL A 349 7.79 -42.53 3.53
CA VAL A 349 6.99 -41.29 3.51
C VAL A 349 7.86 -40.06 3.85
N GLY A 350 8.92 -40.22 4.64
CA GLY A 350 9.85 -39.16 4.99
C GLY A 350 10.68 -38.60 3.83
N TRP A 351 10.80 -39.35 2.71
CA TRP A 351 11.54 -38.93 1.52
C TRP A 351 10.73 -37.97 0.63
N ILE A 352 9.40 -37.93 0.84
CA ILE A 352 8.48 -37.12 0.04
C ILE A 352 8.03 -35.86 0.82
N LYS A 353 8.37 -35.77 2.09
CA LYS A 353 8.14 -34.61 2.95
C LYS A 353 9.38 -33.73 2.98
#